data_1c7ef2f2ca917df569d6eb02014b21eb
#
_entry.id   1c7ef2f2ca917df569d6eb02014b21eb
#
_cell.length_a   1.000
_cell.length_b   1.000
_cell.length_c   1.000
_cell.angle_alpha   90.00
_cell.angle_beta   90.00
_cell.angle_gamma   90.00
#
_symmetry.space_group_name_H-M   'P 1'
#
loop_
_entity.id
_entity.type
_entity.pdbx_description
1 polymer ?
#
loop_
_entity_poly.entity_id
_entity_poly.type
_entity_poly.pdbx_seq_one_letter_code
_entity_poly.pdbx_strand_id
1 'polypeptide(L)'
;VVLVFQDILALALLIYTSDNNWNVSALYLLFLPIAVPLIKLSFEIMETSDELELLATILIALLLGATLFKSVGLTGEIGALTVGMLLANYKIADRLSSQIWSVRELLLLAFFIALGMSLEINFDVILYSLFVVSFLFIKTLILFALLLAFKLRAYTSFLIVISLATYSEFSIILISDFLKSGMISQREYSILIFSVCVSFIIGSILNKNVHRIYEFLEPWLVNFERSKRHPDEQPHTCGGADVMILGMGRVGQPI
;
A
#
# COMPACT_ATOMS: atom_id res chain seq x y z
N VAL A 1 -3.95 -8.37 2.67
CA VAL A 1 -3.56 -8.64 4.07
C VAL A 1 -2.09 -8.30 4.31
N VAL A 2 -1.12 -8.86 3.53
CA VAL A 2 0.33 -8.64 3.76
C VAL A 2 0.72 -7.16 3.65
N LEU A 3 0.26 -6.44 2.60
CA LEU A 3 0.51 -5.00 2.45
C LEU A 3 -0.02 -4.19 3.63
N VAL A 4 -1.27 -4.44 4.02
CA VAL A 4 -1.89 -3.75 5.18
C VAL A 4 -1.10 -4.00 6.46
N PHE A 5 -0.60 -5.22 6.66
CA PHE A 5 0.23 -5.53 7.82
C PHE A 5 1.58 -4.77 7.79
N GLN A 6 2.22 -4.67 6.63
CA GLN A 6 3.45 -3.88 6.45
C GLN A 6 3.21 -2.40 6.74
N ASP A 7 2.09 -1.84 6.28
CA ASP A 7 1.71 -0.45 6.52
C ASP A 7 1.42 -0.18 8.01
N ILE A 8 0.71 -1.09 8.68
CA ILE A 8 0.48 -1.02 10.14
C ILE A 8 1.80 -1.09 10.91
N LEU A 9 2.73 -1.96 10.50
CA LEU A 9 4.04 -2.06 11.13
C LEU A 9 4.86 -0.77 10.94
N ALA A 10 4.85 -0.21 9.74
CA ALA A 10 5.52 1.05 9.46
C ALA A 10 4.95 2.21 10.27
N LEU A 11 3.61 2.28 10.41
CA LEU A 11 2.94 3.25 11.27
C LEU A 11 3.28 3.05 12.75
N ALA A 12 3.34 1.82 13.23
CA ALA A 12 3.74 1.52 14.61
C ALA A 12 5.18 1.97 14.88
N LEU A 13 6.11 1.76 13.95
CA LEU A 13 7.47 2.25 14.03
C LEU A 13 7.52 3.78 14.03
N LEU A 14 6.72 4.43 13.20
CA LEU A 14 6.63 5.88 13.12
C LEU A 14 6.10 6.48 14.43
N ILE A 15 5.11 5.85 15.07
CA ILE A 15 4.63 6.24 16.41
C ILE A 15 5.73 6.07 17.46
N TYR A 16 6.47 4.96 17.40
CA TYR A 16 7.53 4.66 18.37
C TYR A 16 8.72 5.63 18.26
N THR A 17 9.07 6.05 17.05
CA THR A 17 10.20 6.96 16.78
C THR A 17 9.84 8.43 16.91
N SER A 18 8.56 8.76 16.83
CA SER A 18 8.08 10.12 17.06
C SER A 18 8.26 10.49 18.55
N ASP A 19 9.02 11.57 18.81
CA ASP A 19 9.21 12.14 20.16
C ASP A 19 7.90 12.74 20.68
N ASN A 20 6.89 11.93 20.82
CA ASN A 20 5.55 12.38 21.15
C ASN A 20 5.33 12.50 22.65
N ASN A 21 5.32 13.72 23.12
CA ASN A 21 4.58 14.09 24.32
C ASN A 21 3.07 13.93 24.03
N TRP A 22 2.56 12.73 24.29
CA TRP A 22 1.12 12.43 24.18
C TRP A 22 0.35 13.45 25.04
N ASN A 23 -0.27 14.39 24.36
CA ASN A 23 -1.13 15.37 25.02
C ASN A 23 -2.46 14.68 25.39
N VAL A 24 -2.99 15.03 26.56
CA VAL A 24 -4.33 14.63 27.02
C VAL A 24 -5.40 14.95 25.95
N SER A 25 -5.12 15.90 25.07
CA SER A 25 -5.91 16.23 23.87
C SER A 25 -6.11 15.05 22.91
N ALA A 26 -5.28 13.97 22.95
CA ALA A 26 -5.51 12.76 22.16
C ALA A 26 -6.86 12.10 22.49
N LEU A 27 -7.41 12.37 23.68
CA LEU A 27 -8.74 11.90 24.06
C LEU A 27 -9.86 12.46 23.14
N TYR A 28 -9.64 13.62 22.51
CA TYR A 28 -10.62 14.17 21.55
C TYR A 28 -10.77 13.32 20.29
N LEU A 29 -9.77 12.50 19.95
CA LEU A 29 -9.85 11.57 18.80
C LEU A 29 -10.89 10.46 19.02
N LEU A 30 -11.27 10.16 20.27
CA LEU A 30 -12.38 9.25 20.56
C LEU A 30 -13.74 9.77 20.06
N PHE A 31 -13.87 11.05 19.82
CA PHE A 31 -15.08 11.65 19.24
C PHE A 31 -15.09 11.60 17.70
N LEU A 32 -13.99 11.17 17.06
CA LEU A 32 -13.90 11.09 15.61
C LEU A 32 -15.01 10.22 14.96
N PRO A 33 -15.42 9.07 15.53
CA PRO A 33 -16.54 8.30 14.98
C PRO A 33 -17.87 9.07 14.96
N ILE A 34 -18.05 10.05 15.86
CA ILE A 34 -19.25 10.92 15.89
C ILE A 34 -19.23 11.91 14.72
N ALA A 35 -18.06 12.30 14.22
CA ALA A 35 -17.94 13.16 13.05
C ALA A 35 -18.32 12.46 11.74
N VAL A 36 -18.24 11.12 11.68
CA VAL A 36 -18.54 10.35 10.45
C VAL A 36 -19.97 10.55 9.94
N PRO A 37 -21.04 10.48 10.76
CA PRO A 37 -22.38 10.77 10.28
C PRO A 37 -22.59 12.22 9.83
N LEU A 38 -21.86 13.19 10.42
CA LEU A 38 -21.86 14.58 9.97
C LEU A 38 -21.19 14.74 8.61
N ILE A 39 -20.08 14.05 8.40
CA ILE A 39 -19.41 13.97 7.11
C ILE A 39 -20.36 13.40 6.05
N LYS A 40 -21.01 12.27 6.35
CA LYS A 40 -21.99 11.64 5.47
C LYS A 40 -23.11 12.61 5.10
N LEU A 41 -23.70 13.28 6.08
CA LEU A 41 -24.77 14.26 5.86
C LEU A 41 -24.30 15.43 4.97
N SER A 42 -23.07 15.91 5.15
CA SER A 42 -22.53 16.97 4.31
C SER A 42 -22.40 16.55 2.85
N PHE A 43 -21.97 15.31 2.58
CA PHE A 43 -21.89 14.78 1.22
C PHE A 43 -23.28 14.51 0.60
N GLU A 44 -24.26 14.05 1.37
CA GLU A 44 -25.64 13.90 0.89
C GLU A 44 -26.27 15.23 0.45
N ILE A 45 -25.91 16.34 1.14
CA ILE A 45 -26.36 17.68 0.77
C ILE A 45 -25.62 18.20 -0.48
N MET A 46 -24.37 17.76 -0.68
CA MET A 46 -23.49 18.22 -1.78
C MET A 46 -23.60 17.38 -3.06
N GLU A 47 -24.52 16.42 -3.13
CA GLU A 47 -24.68 15.50 -4.30
C GLU A 47 -24.88 16.18 -5.66
N THR A 48 -24.81 17.51 -5.72
CA THR A 48 -25.18 18.30 -6.90
C THR A 48 -24.01 18.51 -7.88
N SER A 49 -22.74 18.35 -7.45
CA SER A 49 -21.59 18.57 -8.33
C SER A 49 -20.37 17.75 -7.90
N ASP A 50 -19.77 17.03 -8.85
CA ASP A 50 -18.59 16.17 -8.65
C ASP A 50 -17.37 16.98 -8.17
N GLU A 51 -17.22 18.24 -8.61
CA GLU A 51 -16.11 19.11 -8.24
C GLU A 51 -16.17 19.53 -6.75
N LEU A 52 -17.37 19.85 -6.25
CA LEU A 52 -17.55 20.20 -4.84
C LEU A 52 -17.31 18.99 -3.93
N GLU A 53 -17.73 17.82 -4.38
CA GLU A 53 -17.51 16.57 -3.65
C GLU A 53 -16.01 16.22 -3.58
N LEU A 54 -15.27 16.39 -4.68
CA LEU A 54 -13.83 16.21 -4.71
C LEU A 54 -13.11 17.19 -3.77
N LEU A 55 -13.46 18.48 -3.81
CA LEU A 55 -12.89 19.49 -2.93
C LEU A 55 -13.21 19.21 -1.46
N ALA A 56 -14.43 18.79 -1.13
CA ALA A 56 -14.82 18.42 0.22
C ALA A 56 -14.04 17.18 0.71
N THR A 57 -13.81 16.20 -0.17
CA THR A 57 -13.02 15.01 0.16
C THR A 57 -11.57 15.38 0.49
N ILE A 58 -10.94 16.22 -0.32
CA ILE A 58 -9.59 16.72 -0.08
C ILE A 58 -9.55 17.52 1.24
N LEU A 59 -10.52 18.39 1.46
CA LEU A 59 -10.60 19.22 2.67
C LEU A 59 -10.73 18.34 3.93
N ILE A 60 -11.58 17.33 3.90
CA ILE A 60 -11.77 16.39 5.01
C ILE A 60 -10.50 15.58 5.27
N ALA A 61 -9.85 15.10 4.22
CA ALA A 61 -8.58 14.36 4.35
C ALA A 61 -7.49 15.22 4.97
N LEU A 62 -7.39 16.50 4.60
CA LEU A 62 -6.40 17.43 5.13
C LEU A 62 -6.75 17.93 6.53
N LEU A 63 -8.01 18.34 6.78
CA LEU A 63 -8.42 18.90 8.07
C LEU A 63 -8.56 17.82 9.14
N LEU A 64 -9.38 16.81 8.90
CA LEU A 64 -9.63 15.76 9.88
C LEU A 64 -8.53 14.71 9.90
N GLY A 65 -7.99 14.36 8.74
CA GLY A 65 -6.88 13.41 8.65
C GLY A 65 -5.57 14.01 9.12
N ALA A 66 -5.06 15.03 8.46
CA ALA A 66 -3.71 15.51 8.71
C ALA A 66 -3.63 16.54 9.85
N THR A 67 -4.41 17.62 9.81
CA THR A 67 -4.20 18.76 10.75
C THR A 67 -4.68 18.47 12.16
N LEU A 68 -5.82 17.78 12.30
CA LEU A 68 -6.37 17.44 13.61
C LEU A 68 -5.43 16.47 14.37
N PHE A 69 -4.87 15.47 13.69
CA PHE A 69 -3.93 14.54 14.30
C PHE A 69 -2.59 15.22 14.63
N LYS A 70 -2.08 16.09 13.77
CA LYS A 70 -0.89 16.89 14.06
C LYS A 70 -1.06 17.81 15.27
N SER A 71 -2.24 18.41 15.44
CA SER A 71 -2.50 19.29 16.60
C SER A 71 -2.50 18.55 17.93
N VAL A 72 -2.72 17.25 17.91
CA VAL A 72 -2.71 16.37 19.09
C VAL A 72 -1.34 15.71 19.31
N GLY A 73 -0.37 15.98 18.43
CA GLY A 73 0.99 15.42 18.49
C GLY A 73 1.14 14.07 17.77
N LEU A 74 0.16 13.65 16.98
CA LEU A 74 0.25 12.46 16.14
C LEU A 74 0.62 12.84 14.70
N THR A 75 1.08 11.88 13.92
CA THR A 75 1.42 12.13 12.52
C THR A 75 0.16 12.23 11.66
N GLY A 76 0.20 13.06 10.61
CA GLY A 76 -0.94 13.27 9.72
C GLY A 76 -1.30 12.01 8.94
N GLU A 77 -0.33 11.13 8.70
CA GLU A 77 -0.49 9.86 7.99
C GLU A 77 -1.40 8.90 8.76
N ILE A 78 -1.21 8.81 10.10
CA ILE A 78 -2.08 8.03 10.98
C ILE A 78 -3.49 8.58 10.93
N GLY A 79 -3.62 9.91 10.93
CA GLY A 79 -4.91 10.57 10.84
C GLY A 79 -5.65 10.25 9.55
N ALA A 80 -4.98 10.40 8.41
CA ALA A 80 -5.56 10.11 7.11
C ALA A 80 -6.02 8.65 7.00
N LEU A 81 -5.20 7.70 7.48
CA LEU A 81 -5.55 6.29 7.49
C LEU A 81 -6.75 6.00 8.41
N THR A 82 -6.76 6.59 9.61
CA THR A 82 -7.85 6.40 10.58
C THR A 82 -9.19 6.92 10.04
N VAL A 83 -9.19 8.12 9.45
CA VAL A 83 -10.40 8.69 8.83
C VAL A 83 -10.84 7.86 7.64
N GLY A 84 -9.91 7.40 6.79
CA GLY A 84 -10.21 6.51 5.68
C GLY A 84 -10.84 5.19 6.13
N MET A 85 -10.31 4.55 7.18
CA MET A 85 -10.87 3.32 7.74
C MET A 85 -12.28 3.53 8.33
N LEU A 86 -12.54 4.65 8.98
CA LEU A 86 -13.86 4.97 9.52
C LEU A 86 -14.90 5.18 8.42
N LEU A 87 -14.49 5.73 7.27
CA LEU A 87 -15.36 5.93 6.12
C LEU A 87 -15.53 4.69 5.25
N ALA A 88 -14.62 3.71 5.32
CA ALA A 88 -14.56 2.54 4.43
C ALA A 88 -15.86 1.69 4.39
N ASN A 89 -16.63 1.66 5.49
CA ASN A 89 -17.86 0.88 5.57
C ASN A 89 -19.08 1.58 4.92
N TYR A 90 -18.92 2.81 4.45
CA TYR A 90 -20.01 3.57 3.84
C TYR A 90 -19.91 3.52 2.32
N LYS A 91 -21.07 3.40 1.63
CA LYS A 91 -21.14 3.38 0.16
C LYS A 91 -20.52 4.62 -0.51
N ILE A 92 -20.46 5.73 0.21
CA ILE A 92 -19.85 6.97 -0.27
C ILE A 92 -18.33 6.81 -0.45
N ALA A 93 -17.69 5.92 0.32
CA ALA A 93 -16.23 5.74 0.24
C ALA A 93 -15.75 5.27 -1.14
N ASP A 94 -16.50 4.41 -1.81
CA ASP A 94 -16.15 3.93 -3.16
C ASP A 94 -16.18 5.06 -4.17
N ARG A 95 -17.20 5.94 -4.08
CA ARG A 95 -17.36 7.12 -4.95
C ARG A 95 -16.22 8.11 -4.70
N LEU A 96 -15.98 8.47 -3.44
CA LEU A 96 -14.89 9.39 -3.06
C LEU A 96 -13.52 8.84 -3.47
N SER A 97 -13.28 7.56 -3.28
CA SER A 97 -12.04 6.91 -3.68
C SER A 97 -11.81 6.97 -5.20
N SER A 98 -12.86 6.77 -5.99
CA SER A 98 -12.75 6.84 -7.45
C SER A 98 -12.48 8.26 -7.96
N GLN A 99 -13.09 9.27 -7.35
CA GLN A 99 -12.86 10.68 -7.72
C GLN A 99 -11.46 11.17 -7.34
N ILE A 100 -10.96 10.76 -6.17
CA ILE A 100 -9.64 11.20 -5.69
C ILE A 100 -8.48 10.49 -6.40
N TRP A 101 -8.77 9.41 -7.15
CA TRP A 101 -7.74 8.60 -7.81
C TRP A 101 -6.78 9.42 -8.69
N SER A 102 -7.31 10.28 -9.56
CA SER A 102 -6.50 11.11 -10.46
C SER A 102 -5.66 12.14 -9.70
N VAL A 103 -6.22 12.71 -8.63
CA VAL A 103 -5.50 13.66 -7.76
C VAL A 103 -4.37 12.95 -7.01
N ARG A 104 -4.62 11.73 -6.51
CA ARG A 104 -3.61 10.91 -5.85
C ARG A 104 -2.43 10.61 -6.77
N GLU A 105 -2.68 10.22 -8.02
CA GLU A 105 -1.62 9.94 -8.99
C GLU A 105 -0.77 11.20 -9.28
N LEU A 106 -1.42 12.35 -9.41
CA LEU A 106 -0.72 13.63 -9.62
C LEU A 106 0.15 14.00 -8.40
N LEU A 107 -0.40 13.85 -7.19
CA LEU A 107 0.33 14.13 -5.96
C LEU A 107 1.50 13.16 -5.74
N LEU A 108 1.33 11.87 -6.07
CA LEU A 108 2.41 10.89 -6.04
C LEU A 108 3.54 11.28 -7.00
N LEU A 109 3.21 11.66 -8.24
CA LEU A 109 4.21 12.13 -9.20
C LEU A 109 4.98 13.35 -8.67
N ALA A 110 4.26 14.37 -8.18
CA ALA A 110 4.86 15.57 -7.59
C ALA A 110 5.77 15.23 -6.40
N PHE A 111 5.33 14.31 -5.54
CA PHE A 111 6.09 13.84 -4.40
C PHE A 111 7.40 13.16 -4.81
N PHE A 112 7.38 12.25 -5.78
CA PHE A 112 8.60 11.60 -6.26
C PHE A 112 9.56 12.57 -6.95
N ILE A 113 9.04 13.57 -7.68
CA ILE A 113 9.87 14.62 -8.26
C ILE A 113 10.53 15.43 -7.14
N ALA A 114 9.77 15.86 -6.13
CA ALA A 114 10.31 16.63 -5.00
C ALA A 114 11.37 15.83 -4.23
N LEU A 115 11.15 14.53 -4.01
CA LEU A 115 12.15 13.65 -3.40
C LEU A 115 13.42 13.57 -4.27
N GLY A 116 13.27 13.36 -5.57
CA GLY A 116 14.42 13.27 -6.49
C GLY A 116 15.26 14.54 -6.49
N MET A 117 14.62 15.72 -6.36
CA MET A 117 15.31 17.02 -6.26
C MET A 117 16.04 17.21 -4.93
N SER A 118 15.66 16.52 -3.86
CA SER A 118 16.30 16.63 -2.54
C SER A 118 17.49 15.68 -2.36
N LEU A 119 17.78 14.83 -3.33
CA LEU A 119 18.85 13.83 -3.24
C LEU A 119 20.19 14.41 -3.67
N GLU A 120 21.22 14.10 -2.88
CA GLU A 120 22.60 14.31 -3.26
C GLU A 120 23.11 13.04 -3.98
N ILE A 121 23.10 13.06 -5.33
CA ILE A 121 23.46 11.89 -6.12
C ILE A 121 24.97 11.93 -6.43
N ASN A 122 25.72 11.06 -5.76
CA ASN A 122 27.13 10.81 -5.99
C ASN A 122 27.34 9.34 -6.40
N PHE A 123 28.49 9.02 -6.99
CA PHE A 123 28.81 7.64 -7.38
C PHE A 123 28.69 6.66 -6.20
N ASP A 124 29.14 7.07 -5.02
CA ASP A 124 29.03 6.28 -3.79
C ASP A 124 27.56 6.00 -3.42
N VAL A 125 26.69 7.02 -3.52
CA VAL A 125 25.27 6.88 -3.23
C VAL A 125 24.64 5.83 -4.14
N ILE A 126 24.95 5.87 -5.43
CA ILE A 126 24.47 4.88 -6.41
C ILE A 126 24.95 3.48 -6.04
N LEU A 127 26.22 3.31 -5.73
CA LEU A 127 26.81 2.00 -5.41
C LEU A 127 26.20 1.39 -4.15
N TYR A 128 26.11 2.18 -3.06
CA TYR A 128 25.48 1.71 -1.82
C TYR A 128 23.98 1.47 -1.97
N SER A 129 23.29 2.26 -2.79
CA SER A 129 21.87 2.05 -3.06
C SER A 129 21.62 0.74 -3.82
N LEU A 130 22.45 0.40 -4.80
CA LEU A 130 22.39 -0.90 -5.48
C LEU A 130 22.62 -2.06 -4.51
N PHE A 131 23.54 -1.89 -3.56
CA PHE A 131 23.75 -2.87 -2.51
C PHE A 131 22.48 -3.03 -1.64
N VAL A 132 21.84 -1.94 -1.21
CA VAL A 132 20.57 -2.00 -0.46
C VAL A 132 19.47 -2.65 -1.30
N VAL A 133 19.35 -2.33 -2.58
CA VAL A 133 18.37 -2.94 -3.49
C VAL A 133 18.59 -4.46 -3.63
N SER A 134 19.85 -4.95 -3.52
CA SER A 134 20.11 -6.39 -3.58
C SER A 134 19.43 -7.18 -2.47
N PHE A 135 19.16 -6.57 -1.31
CA PHE A 135 18.38 -7.20 -0.24
C PHE A 135 16.92 -7.47 -0.63
N LEU A 136 16.37 -6.73 -1.61
CA LEU A 136 15.04 -7.08 -2.14
C LEU A 136 15.01 -8.45 -2.77
N PHE A 137 16.09 -8.85 -3.45
CA PHE A 137 16.17 -10.19 -4.03
C PHE A 137 16.13 -11.27 -2.94
N ILE A 138 16.83 -11.07 -1.84
CA ILE A 138 16.82 -11.97 -0.68
C ILE A 138 15.42 -12.00 -0.06
N LYS A 139 14.80 -10.83 0.15
CA LYS A 139 13.42 -10.71 0.65
C LYS A 139 12.43 -11.48 -0.23
N THR A 140 12.49 -11.29 -1.55
CA THR A 140 11.58 -11.96 -2.49
C THR A 140 11.77 -13.48 -2.49
N LEU A 141 13.01 -13.95 -2.41
CA LEU A 141 13.31 -15.38 -2.33
C LEU A 141 12.77 -16.01 -1.04
N ILE A 142 12.97 -15.36 0.10
CA ILE A 142 12.46 -15.82 1.40
C ILE A 142 10.93 -15.85 1.38
N LEU A 143 10.29 -14.79 0.86
CA LEU A 143 8.84 -14.73 0.78
C LEU A 143 8.28 -15.81 -0.14
N PHE A 144 8.92 -16.07 -1.28
CA PHE A 144 8.56 -17.15 -2.19
C PHE A 144 8.63 -18.51 -1.49
N ALA A 145 9.75 -18.80 -0.84
CA ALA A 145 9.92 -20.06 -0.10
C ALA A 145 8.88 -20.21 1.02
N LEU A 146 8.53 -19.11 1.70
CA LEU A 146 7.50 -19.09 2.74
C LEU A 146 6.12 -19.44 2.16
N LEU A 147 5.72 -18.81 1.05
CA LEU A 147 4.42 -19.05 0.41
C LEU A 147 4.31 -20.50 -0.09
N LEU A 148 5.37 -21.06 -0.66
CA LEU A 148 5.43 -22.48 -0.99
C LEU A 148 5.35 -23.38 0.25
N ALA A 149 5.92 -22.96 1.37
CA ALA A 149 5.78 -23.69 2.64
C ALA A 149 4.33 -23.72 3.13
N PHE A 150 3.55 -22.66 2.86
CA PHE A 150 2.10 -22.60 3.10
C PHE A 150 1.26 -23.35 2.04
N LYS A 151 1.90 -24.08 1.14
CA LYS A 151 1.26 -24.94 0.12
C LYS A 151 0.50 -24.16 -0.97
N LEU A 152 0.84 -22.91 -1.19
CA LEU A 152 0.36 -22.17 -2.36
C LEU A 152 1.05 -22.71 -3.63
N ARG A 153 0.38 -22.56 -4.78
CA ARG A 153 0.93 -22.91 -6.08
C ARG A 153 2.14 -22.01 -6.42
N ALA A 154 3.08 -22.56 -7.17
CA ALA A 154 4.24 -21.80 -7.63
C ALA A 154 3.84 -20.53 -8.39
N TYR A 155 2.81 -20.62 -9.25
CA TYR A 155 2.27 -19.48 -9.99
C TYR A 155 1.73 -18.37 -9.08
N THR A 156 0.83 -18.72 -8.16
CA THR A 156 0.22 -17.77 -7.22
C THR A 156 1.30 -17.14 -6.33
N SER A 157 2.21 -17.96 -5.80
CA SER A 157 3.33 -17.51 -4.98
C SER A 157 4.23 -16.53 -5.74
N PHE A 158 4.54 -16.82 -6.99
CA PHE A 158 5.36 -15.97 -7.84
C PHE A 158 4.71 -14.62 -8.10
N LEU A 159 3.41 -14.59 -8.47
CA LEU A 159 2.66 -13.36 -8.68
C LEU A 159 2.63 -12.48 -7.43
N ILE A 160 2.34 -13.07 -6.26
CA ILE A 160 2.33 -12.37 -4.97
C ILE A 160 3.70 -11.76 -4.68
N VAL A 161 4.76 -12.56 -4.84
CA VAL A 161 6.13 -12.13 -4.51
C VAL A 161 6.59 -10.98 -5.41
N ILE A 162 6.33 -11.06 -6.71
CA ILE A 162 6.68 -9.96 -7.64
C ILE A 162 5.88 -8.71 -7.32
N SER A 163 4.60 -8.83 -6.99
CA SER A 163 3.77 -7.67 -6.58
C SER A 163 4.28 -7.02 -5.28
N LEU A 164 4.95 -7.78 -4.42
CA LEU A 164 5.53 -7.30 -3.15
C LEU A 164 7.06 -7.04 -3.26
N ALA A 165 7.63 -7.11 -4.47
CA ALA A 165 9.07 -6.94 -4.71
C ALA A 165 9.50 -5.47 -4.74
N THR A 166 8.90 -4.63 -3.90
CA THR A 166 9.26 -3.23 -3.72
C THR A 166 9.45 -2.93 -2.23
N TYR A 167 10.10 -1.82 -1.92
CA TYR A 167 10.04 -1.24 -0.60
C TYR A 167 8.70 -0.54 -0.40
N SER A 168 8.27 -0.37 0.85
CA SER A 168 7.02 0.33 1.15
C SER A 168 7.18 1.86 0.97
N GLU A 169 6.14 2.53 0.48
CA GLU A 169 6.08 4.00 0.42
C GLU A 169 6.21 4.64 1.81
N PHE A 170 5.70 3.98 2.84
CA PHE A 170 5.83 4.45 4.23
C PHE A 170 7.28 4.48 4.72
N SER A 171 8.18 3.69 4.14
CA SER A 171 9.60 3.75 4.47
C SER A 171 10.21 5.12 4.14
N ILE A 172 9.73 5.82 3.12
CA ILE A 172 10.18 7.16 2.76
C ILE A 172 9.86 8.16 3.86
N ILE A 173 8.66 8.07 4.44
CA ILE A 173 8.21 8.94 5.53
C ILE A 173 9.07 8.69 6.77
N LEU A 174 9.29 7.42 7.11
CA LEU A 174 10.13 7.01 8.25
C LEU A 174 11.58 7.46 8.09
N ILE A 175 12.16 7.29 6.90
CA ILE A 175 13.52 7.74 6.58
C ILE A 175 13.62 9.27 6.70
N SER A 176 12.59 10.01 6.24
CA SER A 176 12.54 11.46 6.35
C SER A 176 12.45 11.93 7.80
N ASP A 177 11.75 11.19 8.65
CA ASP A 177 11.65 11.47 10.08
C ASP A 177 12.96 11.17 10.82
N PHE A 178 13.65 10.10 10.46
CA PHE A 178 15.00 9.79 10.95
C PHE A 178 16.03 10.87 10.60
N LEU A 179 15.93 11.46 9.41
CA LEU A 179 16.80 12.58 9.05
C LEU A 179 16.50 13.81 9.93
N LYS A 180 15.21 14.15 10.15
CA LYS A 180 14.81 15.29 11.00
C LYS A 180 15.23 15.12 12.45
N SER A 181 15.15 13.91 12.98
CA SER A 181 15.58 13.57 14.35
C SER A 181 17.11 13.46 14.50
N GLY A 182 17.85 13.57 13.40
CA GLY A 182 19.33 13.46 13.41
C GLY A 182 19.84 12.03 13.62
N MET A 183 18.99 11.01 13.49
CA MET A 183 19.39 9.60 13.60
C MET A 183 20.22 9.13 12.40
N ILE A 184 20.00 9.73 11.23
CA ILE A 184 20.73 9.43 10.00
C ILE A 184 21.30 10.70 9.39
N SER A 185 22.41 10.54 8.68
CA SER A 185 23.04 11.63 7.91
C SER A 185 22.34 11.87 6.57
N GLN A 186 22.57 13.04 5.96
CA GLN A 186 22.05 13.38 4.63
C GLN A 186 22.49 12.36 3.56
N ARG A 187 23.71 11.81 3.69
CA ARG A 187 24.21 10.78 2.78
C ARG A 187 23.42 9.48 2.91
N GLU A 188 23.15 9.01 4.13
CA GLU A 188 22.35 7.80 4.38
C GLU A 188 20.91 7.99 3.93
N TYR A 189 20.34 9.16 4.17
CA TYR A 189 19.04 9.54 3.63
C TYR A 189 19.01 9.39 2.11
N SER A 190 19.98 9.96 1.39
CA SER A 190 20.04 9.86 -0.08
C SER A 190 20.18 8.42 -0.56
N ILE A 191 20.98 7.59 0.11
CA ILE A 191 21.14 6.16 -0.22
C ILE A 191 19.81 5.42 -0.07
N LEU A 192 19.12 5.59 1.05
CA LEU A 192 17.88 4.89 1.35
C LEU A 192 16.75 5.33 0.42
N ILE A 193 16.55 6.63 0.22
CA ILE A 193 15.50 7.15 -0.68
C ILE A 193 15.76 6.71 -2.12
N PHE A 194 17.01 6.82 -2.61
CA PHE A 194 17.33 6.37 -3.96
C PHE A 194 17.08 4.87 -4.13
N SER A 195 17.39 4.06 -3.10
CA SER A 195 17.08 2.61 -3.11
C SER A 195 15.59 2.32 -3.24
N VAL A 196 14.76 3.09 -2.52
CA VAL A 196 13.29 2.97 -2.61
C VAL A 196 12.81 3.32 -4.02
N CYS A 197 13.27 4.45 -4.58
CA CYS A 197 12.91 4.87 -5.94
C CYS A 197 13.31 3.83 -6.99
N VAL A 198 14.52 3.30 -6.91
CA VAL A 198 15.00 2.23 -7.81
C VAL A 198 14.15 0.97 -7.65
N SER A 199 13.75 0.62 -6.42
CA SER A 199 12.90 -0.54 -6.17
C SER A 199 11.54 -0.43 -6.86
N PHE A 200 10.93 0.76 -6.91
CA PHE A 200 9.68 0.99 -7.62
C PHE A 200 9.83 0.85 -9.13
N ILE A 201 10.93 1.36 -9.70
CA ILE A 201 11.22 1.19 -11.12
C ILE A 201 11.34 -0.30 -11.46
N ILE A 202 12.15 -1.04 -10.69
CA ILE A 202 12.33 -2.49 -10.87
C ILE A 202 11.00 -3.22 -10.70
N GLY A 203 10.26 -2.92 -9.64
CA GLY A 203 8.96 -3.53 -9.36
C GLY A 203 7.93 -3.29 -10.48
N SER A 204 7.89 -2.07 -11.03
CA SER A 204 7.01 -1.73 -12.16
C SER A 204 7.34 -2.55 -13.40
N ILE A 205 8.63 -2.69 -13.74
CA ILE A 205 9.09 -3.47 -14.89
C ILE A 205 8.77 -4.97 -14.68
N LEU A 206 9.01 -5.49 -13.48
CA LEU A 206 8.75 -6.88 -13.14
C LEU A 206 7.25 -7.20 -13.19
N ASN A 207 6.40 -6.35 -12.59
CA ASN A 207 4.95 -6.52 -12.61
C ASN A 207 4.36 -6.47 -14.02
N LYS A 208 4.85 -5.55 -14.87
CA LYS A 208 4.41 -5.46 -16.26
C LYS A 208 4.69 -6.75 -17.05
N ASN A 209 5.77 -7.44 -16.74
CA ASN A 209 6.22 -8.63 -17.46
C ASN A 209 6.04 -9.94 -16.67
N VAL A 210 5.32 -9.91 -15.55
CA VAL A 210 5.26 -11.00 -14.58
C VAL A 210 4.86 -12.35 -15.20
N HIS A 211 3.89 -12.36 -16.13
CA HIS A 211 3.43 -13.59 -16.79
C HIS A 211 4.51 -14.19 -17.69
N ARG A 212 5.19 -13.36 -18.50
CA ARG A 212 6.28 -13.81 -19.36
C ARG A 212 7.47 -14.35 -18.57
N ILE A 213 7.80 -13.68 -17.46
CA ILE A 213 8.88 -14.11 -16.57
C ILE A 213 8.52 -15.44 -15.92
N TYR A 214 7.24 -15.61 -15.50
CA TYR A 214 6.78 -16.88 -14.95
C TYR A 214 6.87 -18.00 -15.97
N GLU A 215 6.36 -17.83 -17.18
CA GLU A 215 6.41 -18.84 -18.26
C GLU A 215 7.84 -19.31 -18.52
N PHE A 216 8.82 -18.41 -18.48
CA PHE A 216 10.22 -18.76 -18.63
C PHE A 216 10.77 -19.56 -17.44
N LEU A 217 10.35 -19.24 -16.22
CA LEU A 217 10.82 -19.86 -14.98
C LEU A 217 9.98 -21.07 -14.54
N GLU A 218 8.81 -21.28 -15.14
CA GLU A 218 7.85 -22.32 -14.76
C GLU A 218 8.47 -23.72 -14.62
N PRO A 219 9.30 -24.21 -15.58
CA PRO A 219 9.87 -25.55 -15.48
C PRO A 219 10.71 -25.76 -14.23
N TRP A 220 11.29 -24.68 -13.72
CA TRP A 220 12.12 -24.71 -12.52
C TRP A 220 11.30 -24.46 -11.25
N LEU A 221 10.36 -23.53 -11.27
CA LEU A 221 9.54 -23.14 -10.11
C LEU A 221 8.56 -24.24 -9.68
N VAL A 222 7.98 -24.97 -10.62
CA VAL A 222 7.03 -26.07 -10.35
C VAL A 222 7.69 -27.22 -9.58
N ASN A 223 8.99 -27.44 -9.73
CA ASN A 223 9.70 -28.47 -8.98
C ASN A 223 9.70 -28.24 -7.45
N PHE A 224 9.50 -27.00 -7.03
CA PHE A 224 9.39 -26.65 -5.60
C PHE A 224 7.95 -26.69 -5.06
N GLU A 225 6.96 -26.95 -5.94
CA GLU A 225 5.55 -27.05 -5.55
C GLU A 225 5.31 -28.32 -4.71
N ARG A 226 4.57 -28.17 -3.62
CA ARG A 226 4.21 -29.31 -2.77
C ARG A 226 3.02 -30.06 -3.35
N SER A 227 3.01 -31.40 -3.22
CA SER A 227 1.94 -32.27 -3.71
C SER A 227 0.55 -31.98 -3.10
N LYS A 228 0.50 -31.49 -1.86
CA LYS A 228 -0.75 -31.05 -1.20
C LYS A 228 -0.89 -29.53 -1.33
N ARG A 229 -1.90 -29.10 -2.07
CA ARG A 229 -2.24 -27.68 -2.26
C ARG A 229 -3.03 -27.12 -1.09
N HIS A 230 -2.98 -25.79 -0.92
CA HIS A 230 -3.82 -25.08 0.05
C HIS A 230 -5.31 -25.31 -0.29
N PRO A 231 -6.23 -25.40 0.70
CA PRO A 231 -7.65 -25.60 0.44
C PRO A 231 -8.25 -24.63 -0.57
N ASP A 232 -7.89 -23.35 -0.52
CA ASP A 232 -8.40 -22.30 -1.41
C ASP A 232 -7.86 -22.40 -2.85
N GLU A 233 -6.80 -23.18 -3.08
CA GLU A 233 -6.23 -23.42 -4.42
C GLU A 233 -6.58 -24.80 -4.99
N GLN A 234 -7.41 -25.54 -4.29
CA GLN A 234 -7.93 -26.79 -4.84
C GLN A 234 -8.89 -26.46 -5.98
N PRO A 235 -8.81 -27.18 -7.13
CA PRO A 235 -9.79 -26.98 -8.18
C PRO A 235 -11.19 -27.24 -7.61
N HIS A 236 -12.09 -26.29 -7.78
CA HIS A 236 -13.49 -26.52 -7.44
C HIS A 236 -13.98 -27.69 -8.26
N THR A 237 -14.16 -28.83 -7.62
CA THR A 237 -14.78 -29.99 -8.26
C THR A 237 -16.25 -29.63 -8.50
N CYS A 238 -16.67 -29.71 -9.74
CA CYS A 238 -18.08 -29.45 -10.10
C CYS A 238 -19.06 -30.49 -9.51
N GLY A 239 -18.61 -31.29 -8.56
CA GLY A 239 -19.43 -32.29 -7.79
C GLY A 239 -20.28 -33.14 -8.69
N GLY A 240 -20.56 -33.75 -9.41
CA GLY A 240 -21.54 -34.47 -10.24
C GLY A 240 -22.48 -33.58 -11.05
N ALA A 241 -22.09 -32.35 -11.34
CA ALA A 241 -22.87 -31.48 -12.21
C ALA A 241 -22.75 -31.91 -13.68
N ASP A 242 -23.89 -32.23 -14.31
CA ASP A 242 -23.95 -32.65 -15.73
C ASP A 242 -23.79 -31.44 -16.68
N VAL A 243 -23.96 -30.20 -16.20
CA VAL A 243 -23.91 -28.99 -16.99
C VAL A 243 -23.11 -27.91 -16.26
N MET A 244 -22.13 -27.31 -16.93
CA MET A 244 -21.38 -26.15 -16.45
C MET A 244 -21.80 -24.91 -17.23
N ILE A 245 -22.30 -23.87 -16.54
CA ILE A 245 -22.65 -22.59 -17.15
C ILE A 245 -21.49 -21.62 -16.93
N LEU A 246 -20.86 -21.18 -18.02
CA LEU A 246 -19.80 -20.18 -18.01
C LEU A 246 -20.40 -18.79 -18.29
N GLY A 247 -20.52 -17.99 -17.23
CA GLY A 247 -21.02 -16.62 -17.27
C GLY A 247 -22.33 -16.44 -16.53
N MET A 248 -22.42 -15.30 -15.81
CA MET A 248 -23.60 -14.91 -15.01
C MET A 248 -24.42 -13.80 -15.69
N GLY A 249 -24.46 -13.79 -17.04
CA GLY A 249 -25.29 -12.87 -17.81
C GLY A 249 -26.79 -13.24 -17.75
N ARG A 250 -27.63 -12.54 -18.54
CA ARG A 250 -29.08 -12.74 -18.57
C ARG A 250 -29.54 -14.19 -18.77
N VAL A 251 -28.72 -15.02 -19.41
CA VAL A 251 -29.00 -16.45 -19.72
C VAL A 251 -28.44 -17.38 -18.64
N GLY A 252 -27.45 -16.93 -17.86
CA GLY A 252 -26.79 -17.75 -16.84
C GLY A 252 -27.39 -17.63 -15.43
N GLN A 253 -28.39 -16.75 -15.22
CA GLN A 253 -29.10 -16.67 -13.96
C GLN A 253 -30.19 -17.73 -13.91
N PRO A 254 -30.28 -18.51 -12.80
CA PRO A 254 -31.42 -19.41 -12.61
C PRO A 254 -32.73 -18.59 -12.52
N ILE A 255 -33.74 -19.09 -13.21
CA ILE A 255 -35.13 -18.57 -13.18
C ILE A 255 -35.74 -18.89 -11.83
#